data_a6a7ff9623c01a1c68ed668fbfb5ba08
#
_entry.id   a6a7ff9623c01a1c68ed668fbfb5ba08
#
_cell.length_a   1.000
_cell.length_b   1.000
_cell.length_c   1.000
_cell.angle_alpha   90.00
_cell.angle_beta   90.00
_cell.angle_gamma   90.00
#
_symmetry.space_group_name_H-M   'P 1'
#
loop_
_entity.id
_entity.type
_entity.pdbx_description
1 polymer ?
#
loop_
_entity_poly.entity_id
_entity_poly.type
_entity_poly.pdbx_seq_one_letter_code
_entity_poly.pdbx_strand_id
1 'polypeptide(L)'
;MLKNGYIKLYRSLLDWEWYDDTVTKCLFLHLLLTVNAYDEDWKGIVIKRGSRVSSYTKLSEELHFTIKQIRTGIQHLERTGEVARTAYPRFTVFTVTN
;
A
#
# COMPACT_ATOMS: atom_id res chain seq x y z
N MET A 1 -8.21 -5.79 9.62
CA MET A 1 -7.76 -6.69 8.53
C MET A 1 -8.55 -7.99 8.56
N LEU A 2 -8.98 -8.46 7.41
CA LEU A 2 -9.70 -9.71 7.29
C LEU A 2 -8.72 -10.88 7.39
N LYS A 3 -9.01 -11.86 8.25
CA LYS A 3 -8.17 -13.05 8.38
C LYS A 3 -8.51 -14.14 7.37
N ASN A 4 -9.75 -14.15 6.89
CA ASN A 4 -10.29 -15.21 6.05
C ASN A 4 -10.70 -14.74 4.66
N GLY A 5 -10.19 -13.60 4.22
CA GLY A 5 -10.44 -13.10 2.89
C GLY A 5 -9.32 -13.47 1.92
N TYR A 6 -9.54 -13.14 0.67
CA TYR A 6 -8.51 -13.27 -0.36
C TYR A 6 -8.59 -12.09 -1.30
N ILE A 7 -7.51 -11.85 -2.02
CA ILE A 7 -7.47 -10.89 -3.12
C ILE A 7 -7.24 -11.64 -4.43
N LYS A 8 -7.71 -11.05 -5.53
CA LYS A 8 -7.47 -11.63 -6.86
C LYS A 8 -6.19 -11.05 -7.43
N LEU A 9 -5.34 -11.91 -7.96
CA LEU A 9 -4.17 -11.51 -8.72
C LEU A 9 -4.29 -12.06 -10.13
N TYR A 10 -4.16 -11.19 -11.13
CA TYR A 10 -4.21 -11.61 -12.51
C TYR A 10 -2.81 -11.99 -13.00
N ARG A 11 -2.74 -12.93 -13.93
CA ARG A 11 -1.47 -13.38 -14.50
C ARG A 11 -0.74 -12.26 -15.25
N SER A 12 -1.46 -11.23 -15.68
CA SER A 12 -0.86 -10.05 -16.30
C SER A 12 0.11 -9.32 -15.37
N LEU A 13 0.07 -9.62 -14.06
CA LEU A 13 1.06 -9.09 -13.12
C LEU A 13 2.49 -9.44 -13.54
N LEU A 14 2.67 -10.56 -14.23
CA LEU A 14 3.98 -10.96 -14.75
C LEU A 14 4.57 -9.95 -15.73
N ASP A 15 3.73 -9.19 -16.40
CA ASP A 15 4.14 -8.18 -17.40
C ASP A 15 4.24 -6.77 -16.80
N TRP A 16 4.05 -6.65 -15.51
CA TRP A 16 4.10 -5.38 -14.80
C TRP A 16 5.53 -4.88 -14.69
N GLU A 17 5.76 -3.59 -14.93
CA GLU A 17 7.12 -3.04 -14.95
C GLU A 17 7.89 -3.21 -13.64
N TRP A 18 7.18 -3.32 -12.51
CA TRP A 18 7.81 -3.49 -11.20
C TRP A 18 7.89 -4.96 -10.76
N TYR A 19 7.53 -5.89 -11.63
CA TYR A 19 7.48 -7.30 -11.23
C TYR A 19 8.86 -7.83 -10.77
N ASP A 20 9.94 -7.37 -11.37
CA ASP A 20 11.29 -7.74 -11.01
C ASP A 20 11.97 -6.79 -10.00
N ASP A 21 11.25 -5.76 -9.54
CA ASP A 21 11.71 -4.89 -8.45
C ASP A 21 11.18 -5.46 -7.14
N THR A 22 12.04 -6.17 -6.41
CA THR A 22 11.64 -6.92 -5.22
C THR A 22 10.97 -6.04 -4.17
N VAL A 23 11.54 -4.89 -3.87
CA VAL A 23 10.99 -3.99 -2.83
C VAL A 23 9.63 -3.44 -3.26
N THR A 24 9.55 -2.91 -4.47
CA THR A 24 8.32 -2.31 -4.99
C THR A 24 7.20 -3.34 -5.11
N LYS A 25 7.53 -4.52 -5.61
CA LYS A 25 6.57 -5.64 -5.72
C LYS A 25 6.06 -6.08 -4.36
N CYS A 26 6.95 -6.32 -3.41
CA CYS A 26 6.57 -6.74 -2.06
C CYS A 26 5.72 -5.68 -1.37
N LEU A 27 6.08 -4.42 -1.52
CA LEU A 27 5.34 -3.30 -0.95
C LEU A 27 3.92 -3.24 -1.52
N PHE A 28 3.77 -3.37 -2.84
CA PHE A 28 2.45 -3.36 -3.47
C PHE A 28 1.57 -4.52 -2.98
N LEU A 29 2.11 -5.73 -2.96
CA LEU A 29 1.38 -6.90 -2.48
C LEU A 29 1.00 -6.74 -1.00
N HIS A 30 1.90 -6.21 -0.20
CA HIS A 30 1.64 -5.95 1.22
C HIS A 30 0.49 -4.94 1.40
N LEU A 31 0.49 -3.87 0.62
CA LEU A 31 -0.59 -2.89 0.67
C LEU A 31 -1.92 -3.51 0.25
N LEU A 32 -1.95 -4.30 -0.84
CA LEU A 32 -3.16 -5.01 -1.26
C LEU A 32 -3.75 -5.86 -0.14
N LEU A 33 -2.89 -6.50 0.65
CA LEU A 33 -3.31 -7.40 1.72
C LEU A 33 -3.69 -6.67 3.02
N THR A 34 -3.29 -5.41 3.19
CA THR A 34 -3.44 -4.71 4.47
C THR A 34 -4.35 -3.49 4.42
N VAL A 35 -4.75 -3.03 3.22
CA VAL A 35 -5.72 -1.92 3.13
C VAL A 35 -7.10 -2.37 3.60
N ASN A 36 -7.92 -1.41 4.00
CA ASN A 36 -9.25 -1.68 4.50
C ASN A 36 -10.11 -2.34 3.43
N ALA A 37 -10.85 -3.39 3.83
CA ALA A 37 -11.82 -4.05 2.97
C ALA A 37 -13.14 -3.29 2.89
N TYR A 38 -13.39 -2.41 3.86
CA TYR A 38 -14.60 -1.59 3.97
C TYR A 38 -14.21 -0.19 4.40
N ASP A 39 -15.11 0.78 4.21
CA ASP A 39 -14.94 2.11 4.79
C ASP A 39 -14.95 1.98 6.31
N GLU A 40 -14.00 2.62 6.98
CA GLU A 40 -13.87 2.56 8.43
C GLU A 40 -13.71 3.96 9.03
N ASP A 41 -14.34 4.20 10.16
CA ASP A 41 -14.12 5.43 10.92
C ASP A 41 -12.80 5.35 11.68
N TRP A 42 -12.01 6.43 11.59
CA TRP A 42 -10.75 6.53 12.30
C TRP A 42 -10.54 7.97 12.77
N LYS A 43 -10.56 8.18 14.06
CA LYS A 43 -10.34 9.51 14.68
C LYS A 43 -11.17 10.61 14.03
N GLY A 44 -12.47 10.34 13.81
CA GLY A 44 -13.41 11.30 13.29
C GLY A 44 -13.41 11.48 11.78
N ILE A 45 -12.62 10.70 11.06
CA ILE A 45 -12.61 10.71 9.59
C ILE A 45 -12.90 9.31 9.07
N VAL A 46 -13.36 9.25 7.82
CA VAL A 46 -13.63 7.97 7.15
C VAL A 46 -12.41 7.60 6.32
N ILE A 47 -11.83 6.45 6.64
CA ILE A 47 -10.76 5.84 5.83
C ILE A 47 -11.43 4.91 4.86
N LYS A 48 -11.36 5.25 3.59
CA LYS A 48 -12.08 4.53 2.53
C LYS A 48 -11.55 3.12 2.33
N ARG A 49 -12.44 2.25 1.85
CA ARG A 49 -12.05 0.94 1.33
C ARG A 49 -10.88 1.10 0.34
N GLY A 50 -9.93 0.20 0.43
CA GLY A 50 -8.72 0.24 -0.41
C GLY A 50 -7.64 1.18 0.10
N SER A 51 -7.84 1.76 1.28
CA SER A 51 -6.89 2.68 1.91
C SER A 51 -6.47 2.19 3.28
N ARG A 52 -5.35 2.67 3.77
CA ARG A 52 -4.94 2.47 5.17
C ARG A 52 -4.15 3.67 5.65
N VAL A 53 -4.31 3.94 6.95
CA VAL A 53 -3.44 4.89 7.65
C VAL A 53 -2.14 4.16 7.97
N SER A 54 -1.01 4.72 7.58
CA SER A 54 0.29 4.14 7.87
C SER A 54 1.38 5.22 7.78
N SER A 55 2.62 4.77 7.77
CA SER A 55 3.79 5.64 7.62
C SER A 55 4.91 4.83 6.96
N TYR A 56 5.91 5.52 6.45
CA TYR A 56 7.10 4.84 5.94
C TYR A 56 7.76 4.00 7.02
N THR A 57 7.85 4.53 8.24
CA THR A 57 8.42 3.81 9.37
C THR A 57 7.65 2.52 9.65
N LYS A 58 6.32 2.58 9.70
CA LYS A 58 5.50 1.42 9.99
C LYS A 58 5.61 0.37 8.88
N LEU A 59 5.56 0.78 7.63
CA LEU A 59 5.74 -0.13 6.50
C LEU A 59 7.13 -0.77 6.50
N SER A 60 8.15 0.01 6.86
CA SER A 60 9.53 -0.49 7.02
C SER A 60 9.59 -1.60 8.06
N GLU A 61 8.95 -1.41 9.21
CA GLU A 61 8.90 -2.40 10.28
C GLU A 61 8.17 -3.66 9.84
N GLU A 62 7.04 -3.51 9.17
CA GLU A 62 6.22 -4.64 8.72
C GLU A 62 6.91 -5.48 7.66
N LEU A 63 7.64 -4.85 6.75
CA LEU A 63 8.25 -5.51 5.59
C LEU A 63 9.73 -5.83 5.78
N HIS A 64 10.36 -5.28 6.82
CA HIS A 64 11.79 -5.43 7.06
C HIS A 64 12.65 -4.87 5.92
N PHE A 65 12.19 -3.79 5.31
CA PHE A 65 12.96 -2.97 4.39
C PHE A 65 13.33 -1.66 5.08
N THR A 66 14.33 -0.97 4.57
CA THR A 66 14.70 0.34 5.11
C THR A 66 13.64 1.40 4.77
N ILE A 67 13.58 2.46 5.56
CA ILE A 67 12.67 3.58 5.26
C ILE A 67 12.94 4.15 3.87
N LYS A 68 14.22 4.24 3.49
CA LYS A 68 14.61 4.72 2.16
C LYS A 68 14.07 3.81 1.05
N GLN A 69 14.15 2.49 1.24
CA GLN A 69 13.59 1.53 0.27
C GLN A 69 12.08 1.67 0.16
N ILE A 70 11.38 1.83 1.29
CA ILE A 70 9.93 2.03 1.29
C ILE A 70 9.56 3.32 0.55
N ARG A 71 10.27 4.41 0.84
CA ARG A 71 10.02 5.68 0.16
C ARG A 71 10.18 5.56 -1.35
N THR A 72 11.26 4.92 -1.79
CA THR A 72 11.51 4.70 -3.22
C THR A 72 10.41 3.83 -3.84
N GLY A 73 10.01 2.75 -3.16
CA GLY A 73 8.94 1.88 -3.63
C GLY A 73 7.61 2.62 -3.77
N ILE A 74 7.26 3.43 -2.80
CA ILE A 74 6.03 4.25 -2.87
C ILE A 74 6.11 5.23 -4.05
N GLN A 75 7.26 5.87 -4.25
CA GLN A 75 7.45 6.78 -5.39
C GLN A 75 7.25 6.06 -6.73
N HIS A 76 7.76 4.83 -6.86
CA HIS A 76 7.52 4.01 -8.03
C HIS A 76 6.03 3.78 -8.28
N LEU A 77 5.32 3.34 -7.24
CA LEU A 77 3.90 3.01 -7.34
C LEU A 77 3.03 4.25 -7.57
N GLU A 78 3.40 5.39 -7.02
CA GLU A 78 2.72 6.65 -7.28
C GLU A 78 2.91 7.08 -8.74
N ARG A 79 4.12 6.93 -9.27
CA ARG A 79 4.44 7.32 -10.64
C ARG A 79 3.65 6.51 -11.67
N THR A 80 3.47 5.22 -11.42
CA THR A 80 2.73 4.34 -12.34
C THR A 80 1.26 4.19 -11.98
N GLY A 81 0.81 4.84 -10.92
CA GLY A 81 -0.62 4.99 -10.63
C GLY A 81 -1.26 3.87 -9.84
N GLU A 82 -0.50 2.89 -9.33
CA GLU A 82 -1.06 1.81 -8.52
C GLU A 82 -1.42 2.26 -7.11
N VAL A 83 -0.74 3.27 -6.60
CA VAL A 83 -0.92 3.77 -5.24
C VAL A 83 -1.00 5.29 -5.26
N ALA A 84 -1.89 5.83 -4.44
CA ALA A 84 -1.94 7.26 -4.12
C ALA A 84 -1.62 7.44 -2.64
N ARG A 85 -0.99 8.54 -2.31
CA ARG A 85 -0.63 8.87 -0.94
C ARG A 85 -1.14 10.26 -0.61
N THR A 86 -1.87 10.37 0.50
CA THR A 86 -2.34 11.66 1.01
C THR A 86 -1.71 11.91 2.36
N ALA A 87 -0.90 12.95 2.46
CA ALA A 87 -0.24 13.31 3.71
C ALA A 87 -1.08 14.36 4.46
N TYR A 88 -1.37 14.06 5.72
CA TYR A 88 -2.00 14.96 6.67
C TYR A 88 -0.96 15.34 7.73
N PRO A 89 -1.20 16.39 8.55
CA PRO A 89 -0.17 16.83 9.50
C PRO A 89 0.32 15.77 10.48
N ARG A 90 -0.53 14.79 10.86
CA ARG A 90 -0.19 13.79 11.86
C ARG A 90 -0.26 12.36 11.38
N PHE A 91 -0.62 12.13 10.12
CA PHE A 91 -0.75 10.79 9.57
C PHE A 91 -0.74 10.84 8.05
N THR A 92 -0.55 9.68 7.46
CA THR A 92 -0.58 9.51 5.99
C THR A 92 -1.55 8.39 5.64
N VAL A 93 -2.31 8.59 4.56
CA VAL A 93 -3.22 7.58 4.03
C VAL A 93 -2.65 7.07 2.70
N PHE A 94 -2.48 5.77 2.62
CA PHE A 94 -2.08 5.08 1.39
C PHE A 94 -3.29 4.41 0.78
N THR A 95 -3.51 4.62 -0.50
CA THR A 95 -4.67 4.08 -1.22
C THR A 95 -4.20 3.28 -2.42
N VAL A 96 -4.67 2.04 -2.53
CA VAL A 96 -4.45 1.24 -3.73
C VAL A 96 -5.55 1.59 -4.71
N THR A 97 -5.16 2.13 -5.87
CA THR A 97 -6.09 2.68 -6.85
C THR A 97 -6.43 1.70 -7.97
N ASN A 98 -5.73 0.60 -8.03
CA ASN A 98 -5.96 -0.45 -9.05
C ASN A 98 -6.12 -1.80 -8.40
#